data_e2cc29936011c0a9c1045e3260268213
#
_entry.id   e2cc29936011c0a9c1045e3260268213
#
_cell.length_a   1.000
_cell.length_b   1.000
_cell.length_c   1.000
_cell.angle_alpha   90.00
_cell.angle_beta   90.00
_cell.angle_gamma   90.00
#
_symmetry.space_group_name_H-M   'P 1'
#
loop_
_entity.id
_entity.type
_entity.pdbx_description
1 polymer ?
#
loop_
_entity_poly.entity_id
_entity_poly.type
_entity_poly.pdbx_seq_one_letter_code
_entity_poly.pdbx_strand_id
1 'polypeptide(L)'
;MKAKYVPLILSLTMVISASAQLKKVDYKDNSQVLSGLSAIPKKVNSNKPGVLILPAWKGIDAHSEEVATELASMGYYAFVADIYGVDKRPKDTKEAGELSGFYKKNITEYHKRISLALAELVKQGANADNIIVIGYCFGGTGAIEAARANMKVKGVISLHGGLGKDAARETKEITAKVLVLHGADDPYVPEKEITAFQNEMRTAKADWQMNCYANAVHAFTEKSAGNDN
;
A
#
# COMPACT_ATOMS: atom_id res chain seq x y z
N MET A 1 25.31 -60.66 -30.22
CA MET A 1 24.38 -59.97 -29.31
C MET A 1 24.32 -58.50 -29.70
N LYS A 2 23.18 -58.02 -30.23
CA LYS A 2 23.00 -56.61 -30.62
C LYS A 2 22.37 -55.85 -29.46
N ALA A 3 23.12 -54.91 -28.87
CA ALA A 3 22.62 -54.03 -27.80
C ALA A 3 21.59 -53.05 -28.38
N LYS A 4 20.36 -53.05 -27.82
CA LYS A 4 19.30 -52.10 -28.15
C LYS A 4 19.46 -50.90 -27.25
N TYR A 5 19.86 -49.75 -27.81
CA TYR A 5 19.83 -48.48 -27.11
C TYR A 5 18.40 -47.94 -27.08
N VAL A 6 17.85 -47.79 -25.87
CA VAL A 6 16.58 -47.07 -25.66
C VAL A 6 16.93 -45.60 -25.35
N PRO A 7 16.50 -44.66 -26.16
CA PRO A 7 16.75 -43.25 -25.85
C PRO A 7 15.86 -42.83 -24.69
N LEU A 8 16.48 -42.39 -23.59
CA LEU A 8 15.80 -41.75 -22.47
C LEU A 8 15.43 -40.34 -22.89
N ILE A 9 14.17 -40.09 -23.24
CA ILE A 9 13.65 -38.74 -23.53
C ILE A 9 13.41 -38.07 -22.18
N LEU A 10 14.35 -37.21 -21.79
CA LEU A 10 14.20 -36.32 -20.62
C LEU A 10 13.27 -35.17 -21.02
N SER A 11 11.98 -35.27 -20.72
CA SER A 11 11.04 -34.17 -20.91
C SER A 11 11.29 -33.09 -19.85
N LEU A 12 11.99 -32.01 -20.27
CA LEU A 12 12.17 -30.82 -19.47
C LEU A 12 10.83 -30.05 -19.43
N THR A 13 10.03 -30.28 -18.40
CA THR A 13 8.83 -29.47 -18.14
C THR A 13 9.28 -28.09 -17.69
N MET A 14 9.27 -27.11 -18.60
CA MET A 14 9.34 -25.70 -18.23
C MET A 14 8.13 -25.36 -17.34
N VAL A 15 8.36 -25.21 -16.04
CA VAL A 15 7.39 -24.57 -15.15
C VAL A 15 7.38 -23.09 -15.49
N ILE A 16 6.51 -22.68 -16.41
CA ILE A 16 6.21 -21.26 -16.64
C ILE A 16 5.51 -20.79 -15.37
N SER A 17 6.24 -20.13 -14.49
CA SER A 17 5.65 -19.35 -13.39
C SER A 17 4.80 -18.25 -14.00
N ALA A 18 3.53 -18.53 -14.16
CA ALA A 18 2.59 -17.58 -14.69
C ALA A 18 2.37 -16.50 -13.62
N SER A 19 3.07 -15.39 -13.74
CA SER A 19 2.88 -14.18 -12.93
C SER A 19 1.42 -13.72 -12.98
N ALA A 20 0.90 -13.17 -11.88
CA ALA A 20 -0.40 -12.51 -11.89
C ALA A 20 -0.32 -11.29 -12.83
N GLN A 21 -1.29 -11.16 -13.73
CA GLN A 21 -1.29 -10.07 -14.70
C GLN A 21 -1.88 -8.82 -14.05
N LEU A 22 -1.11 -7.73 -14.05
CA LEU A 22 -1.61 -6.39 -13.68
C LEU A 22 -2.59 -5.91 -14.74
N LYS A 23 -3.75 -5.43 -14.28
CA LYS A 23 -4.78 -4.86 -15.13
C LYS A 23 -5.07 -3.43 -14.69
N LYS A 24 -4.98 -2.50 -15.63
CA LYS A 24 -5.42 -1.12 -15.44
C LYS A 24 -6.94 -1.08 -15.24
N VAL A 25 -7.39 -0.34 -14.22
CA VAL A 25 -8.80 -0.20 -13.86
C VAL A 25 -9.11 1.27 -13.67
N ASP A 26 -9.96 1.81 -14.54
CA ASP A 26 -10.40 3.19 -14.45
C ASP A 26 -11.66 3.29 -13.58
N TYR A 27 -11.65 4.26 -12.67
CA TYR A 27 -12.78 4.58 -11.80
C TYR A 27 -12.88 6.11 -11.65
N LYS A 28 -13.90 6.62 -10.97
CA LYS A 28 -14.16 8.06 -10.98
C LYS A 28 -14.35 8.63 -9.59
N ASP A 29 -13.86 9.85 -9.42
CA ASP A 29 -14.25 10.78 -8.39
C ASP A 29 -14.98 11.94 -9.07
N ASN A 30 -16.31 11.94 -9.07
CA ASN A 30 -17.14 12.83 -9.87
C ASN A 30 -16.73 12.81 -11.36
N SER A 31 -16.25 13.93 -11.90
CA SER A 31 -15.74 14.03 -13.28
C SER A 31 -14.30 13.59 -13.46
N GLN A 32 -13.52 13.48 -12.35
CA GLN A 32 -12.10 13.11 -12.43
C GLN A 32 -11.93 11.61 -12.62
N VAL A 33 -11.19 11.24 -13.65
CA VAL A 33 -10.80 9.84 -13.90
C VAL A 33 -9.58 9.50 -13.04
N LEU A 34 -9.70 8.39 -12.31
CA LEU A 34 -8.64 7.74 -11.57
C LEU A 34 -8.31 6.42 -12.27
N SER A 35 -7.06 5.99 -12.24
CA SER A 35 -6.64 4.78 -12.92
C SER A 35 -5.67 3.99 -12.06
N GLY A 36 -6.23 3.04 -11.30
CA GLY A 36 -5.48 2.11 -10.46
C GLY A 36 -5.04 0.86 -11.21
N LEU A 37 -4.32 -0.01 -10.51
CA LEU A 37 -3.89 -1.31 -11.03
C LEU A 37 -4.45 -2.44 -10.17
N SER A 38 -5.09 -3.41 -10.80
CA SER A 38 -5.62 -4.61 -10.16
C SER A 38 -4.73 -5.81 -10.47
N ALA A 39 -4.40 -6.59 -9.45
CA ALA A 39 -3.80 -7.91 -9.59
C ALA A 39 -4.69 -8.93 -8.90
N ILE A 40 -5.23 -9.87 -9.70
CA ILE A 40 -6.16 -10.90 -9.23
C ILE A 40 -5.38 -12.21 -9.07
N PRO A 41 -5.51 -12.92 -7.92
CA PRO A 41 -4.82 -14.18 -7.71
C PRO A 41 -5.33 -15.25 -8.65
N LYS A 42 -4.43 -16.04 -9.23
CA LYS A 42 -4.79 -17.20 -10.06
C LYS A 42 -5.42 -18.31 -9.23
N LYS A 43 -4.90 -18.51 -8.02
CA LYS A 43 -5.46 -19.46 -7.05
C LYS A 43 -6.20 -18.66 -5.99
N VAL A 44 -7.51 -18.67 -6.10
CA VAL A 44 -8.38 -17.90 -5.20
C VAL A 44 -8.50 -18.60 -3.86
N ASN A 45 -8.19 -17.87 -2.78
CA ASN A 45 -8.49 -18.29 -1.41
C ASN A 45 -9.99 -18.12 -1.15
N SER A 46 -10.63 -19.07 -0.45
CA SER A 46 -12.06 -19.02 -0.11
C SER A 46 -12.46 -17.74 0.64
N ASN A 47 -11.55 -17.20 1.47
CA ASN A 47 -11.75 -15.96 2.22
C ASN A 47 -11.56 -14.69 1.39
N LYS A 48 -11.08 -14.81 0.14
CA LYS A 48 -10.84 -13.71 -0.81
C LYS A 48 -10.20 -12.48 -0.16
N PRO A 49 -9.03 -12.63 0.50
CA PRO A 49 -8.39 -11.52 1.20
C PRO A 49 -7.97 -10.44 0.21
N GLY A 50 -8.22 -9.17 0.58
CA GLY A 50 -7.87 -8.01 -0.23
C GLY A 50 -6.77 -7.17 0.41
N VAL A 51 -5.89 -6.62 -0.43
CA VAL A 51 -4.87 -5.65 -0.03
C VAL A 51 -4.99 -4.42 -0.91
N LEU A 52 -5.33 -3.27 -0.29
CA LEU A 52 -5.21 -1.98 -0.93
C LEU A 52 -3.80 -1.45 -0.73
N ILE A 53 -3.13 -1.11 -1.82
CA ILE A 53 -1.77 -0.55 -1.83
C ILE A 53 -1.88 0.95 -2.10
N LEU A 54 -1.38 1.75 -1.15
CA LEU A 54 -1.26 3.19 -1.30
C LEU A 54 0.18 3.51 -1.68
N PRO A 55 0.44 4.00 -2.89
CA PRO A 55 1.78 4.24 -3.40
C PRO A 55 2.45 5.44 -2.72
N ALA A 56 3.75 5.57 -2.93
CA ALA A 56 4.54 6.73 -2.51
C ALA A 56 4.10 8.02 -3.22
N TRP A 57 4.72 9.13 -2.85
CA TRP A 57 4.34 10.49 -3.27
C TRP A 57 4.40 10.79 -4.77
N LYS A 58 5.10 9.99 -5.55
CA LYS A 58 5.10 10.08 -7.03
C LYS A 58 3.92 9.35 -7.69
N GLY A 59 3.08 8.67 -6.91
CA GLY A 59 1.98 7.85 -7.41
C GLY A 59 2.41 6.44 -7.77
N ILE A 60 1.64 5.78 -8.63
CA ILE A 60 1.88 4.39 -9.06
C ILE A 60 3.22 4.29 -9.78
N ASP A 61 4.05 3.35 -9.32
CA ASP A 61 5.42 3.10 -9.80
C ASP A 61 5.72 1.60 -9.88
N ALA A 62 6.93 1.26 -10.36
CA ALA A 62 7.36 -0.12 -10.50
C ALA A 62 7.38 -0.90 -9.16
N HIS A 63 7.68 -0.23 -8.03
CA HIS A 63 7.65 -0.87 -6.72
C HIS A 63 6.23 -1.30 -6.33
N SER A 64 5.26 -0.41 -6.47
CA SER A 64 3.85 -0.72 -6.19
C SER A 64 3.27 -1.78 -7.13
N GLU A 65 3.72 -1.84 -8.39
CA GLU A 65 3.38 -2.88 -9.36
C GLU A 65 3.95 -4.25 -8.96
N GLU A 66 5.22 -4.30 -8.54
CA GLU A 66 5.89 -5.51 -8.04
C GLU A 66 5.14 -6.06 -6.81
N VAL A 67 4.89 -5.20 -5.82
CA VAL A 67 4.15 -5.57 -4.60
C VAL A 67 2.76 -6.12 -4.92
N ALA A 68 2.00 -5.49 -5.81
CA ALA A 68 0.68 -5.99 -6.20
C ALA A 68 0.76 -7.37 -6.86
N THR A 69 1.76 -7.58 -7.70
CA THR A 69 1.98 -8.85 -8.39
C THR A 69 2.37 -9.97 -7.40
N GLU A 70 3.26 -9.65 -6.45
CA GLU A 70 3.67 -10.60 -5.41
C GLU A 70 2.50 -11.00 -4.51
N LEU A 71 1.73 -10.03 -4.02
CA LEU A 71 0.54 -10.29 -3.20
C LEU A 71 -0.48 -11.16 -3.94
N ALA A 72 -0.69 -10.92 -5.22
CA ALA A 72 -1.58 -11.76 -6.02
C ALA A 72 -1.02 -13.18 -6.20
N SER A 73 0.30 -13.35 -6.31
CA SER A 73 0.93 -14.68 -6.33
C SER A 73 0.72 -15.47 -5.04
N MET A 74 0.61 -14.76 -3.91
CA MET A 74 0.33 -15.32 -2.57
C MET A 74 -1.16 -15.58 -2.33
N GLY A 75 -2.05 -15.24 -3.27
CA GLY A 75 -3.49 -15.51 -3.16
C GLY A 75 -4.34 -14.31 -2.68
N TYR A 76 -3.78 -13.12 -2.61
CA TYR A 76 -4.49 -11.89 -2.28
C TYR A 76 -5.03 -11.19 -3.51
N TYR A 77 -6.20 -10.60 -3.43
CA TYR A 77 -6.66 -9.58 -4.36
C TYR A 77 -5.91 -8.29 -4.04
N ALA A 78 -5.10 -7.77 -4.94
CA ALA A 78 -4.35 -6.54 -4.73
C ALA A 78 -4.84 -5.43 -5.65
N PHE A 79 -4.88 -4.21 -5.12
CA PHE A 79 -5.24 -3.03 -5.88
C PHE A 79 -4.34 -1.86 -5.51
N VAL A 80 -3.64 -1.29 -6.49
CA VAL A 80 -2.85 -0.07 -6.30
C VAL A 80 -3.73 1.14 -6.58
N ALA A 81 -3.88 2.01 -5.59
CA ALA A 81 -4.72 3.18 -5.69
C ALA A 81 -4.08 4.29 -6.53
N ASP A 82 -4.87 4.93 -7.39
CA ASP A 82 -4.52 6.24 -7.95
C ASP A 82 -5.14 7.33 -7.07
N ILE A 83 -4.29 8.05 -6.33
CA ILE A 83 -4.75 9.13 -5.44
C ILE A 83 -4.93 10.44 -6.21
N TYR A 84 -4.09 10.69 -7.22
CA TYR A 84 -4.03 11.98 -7.88
C TYR A 84 -5.03 12.11 -9.04
N GLY A 85 -5.20 11.05 -9.82
CA GLY A 85 -5.98 11.02 -11.04
C GLY A 85 -5.11 11.14 -12.29
N VAL A 86 -5.64 10.63 -13.41
CA VAL A 86 -4.89 10.47 -14.67
C VAL A 86 -4.30 11.81 -15.15
N ASP A 87 -5.10 12.88 -15.07
CA ASP A 87 -4.70 14.20 -15.57
C ASP A 87 -3.85 15.02 -14.60
N LYS A 88 -3.65 14.50 -13.38
CA LYS A 88 -2.95 15.20 -12.28
C LYS A 88 -1.79 14.40 -11.70
N ARG A 89 -1.29 13.40 -12.42
CA ARG A 89 -0.08 12.70 -11.99
C ARG A 89 1.11 13.66 -12.02
N PRO A 90 1.94 13.66 -10.95
CA PRO A 90 3.08 14.56 -10.90
C PRO A 90 4.10 14.22 -11.99
N LYS A 91 4.62 15.23 -12.65
CA LYS A 91 5.63 15.10 -13.72
C LYS A 91 7.05 15.19 -13.19
N ASP A 92 7.21 15.82 -12.02
CA ASP A 92 8.48 16.00 -11.37
C ASP A 92 8.36 15.95 -9.84
N THR A 93 9.48 16.06 -9.16
CA THR A 93 9.59 16.02 -7.69
C THR A 93 8.87 17.18 -7.01
N LYS A 94 8.85 18.37 -7.65
CA LYS A 94 8.16 19.55 -7.13
C LYS A 94 6.65 19.34 -7.13
N GLU A 95 6.09 18.93 -8.28
CA GLU A 95 4.65 18.62 -8.40
C GLU A 95 4.25 17.49 -7.45
N ALA A 96 5.09 16.47 -7.29
CA ALA A 96 4.83 15.38 -6.35
C ALA A 96 4.75 15.88 -4.89
N GLY A 97 5.65 16.78 -4.49
CA GLY A 97 5.63 17.43 -3.18
C GLY A 97 4.39 18.28 -2.95
N GLU A 98 3.98 19.08 -3.95
CA GLU A 98 2.79 19.93 -3.90
C GLU A 98 1.51 19.07 -3.78
N LEU A 99 1.36 18.06 -4.60
CA LEU A 99 0.19 17.16 -4.60
C LEU A 99 0.07 16.35 -3.32
N SER A 100 1.15 15.70 -2.90
CA SER A 100 1.14 14.95 -1.63
C SER A 100 0.88 15.86 -0.44
N GLY A 101 1.45 17.06 -0.44
CA GLY A 101 1.20 18.12 0.56
C GLY A 101 -0.26 18.58 0.57
N PHE A 102 -0.89 18.70 -0.61
CA PHE A 102 -2.31 19.02 -0.72
C PHE A 102 -3.18 17.97 -0.01
N TYR A 103 -2.99 16.67 -0.29
CA TYR A 103 -3.79 15.61 0.33
C TYR A 103 -3.53 15.47 1.83
N LYS A 104 -2.29 15.67 2.29
CA LYS A 104 -1.97 15.70 3.73
C LYS A 104 -2.68 16.84 4.48
N LYS A 105 -2.91 17.98 3.82
CA LYS A 105 -3.64 19.13 4.38
C LYS A 105 -5.16 19.00 4.21
N ASN A 106 -5.62 18.35 3.14
CA ASN A 106 -7.03 18.17 2.81
C ASN A 106 -7.44 16.72 3.05
N ILE A 107 -7.42 16.31 4.30
CA ILE A 107 -7.61 14.92 4.73
C ILE A 107 -8.93 14.32 4.26
N THR A 108 -10.00 15.09 4.19
CA THR A 108 -11.30 14.63 3.67
C THR A 108 -11.19 14.16 2.22
N GLU A 109 -10.45 14.89 1.38
CA GLU A 109 -10.20 14.50 -0.01
C GLU A 109 -9.32 13.24 -0.06
N TYR A 110 -8.34 13.13 0.84
CA TYR A 110 -7.51 11.93 0.91
C TYR A 110 -8.34 10.70 1.30
N HIS A 111 -9.16 10.82 2.35
CA HIS A 111 -10.08 9.75 2.77
C HIS A 111 -11.02 9.34 1.64
N LYS A 112 -11.53 10.29 0.86
CA LYS A 112 -12.39 10.01 -0.28
C LYS A 112 -11.67 9.18 -1.34
N ARG A 113 -10.43 9.55 -1.70
CA ARG A 113 -9.62 8.80 -2.68
C ARG A 113 -9.34 7.37 -2.22
N ILE A 114 -8.99 7.19 -0.93
CA ILE A 114 -8.77 5.87 -0.35
C ILE A 114 -10.07 5.04 -0.37
N SER A 115 -11.19 5.64 0.01
CA SER A 115 -12.50 4.96 0.02
C SER A 115 -12.95 4.51 -1.37
N LEU A 116 -12.71 5.32 -2.41
CA LEU A 116 -13.00 4.95 -3.80
C LEU A 116 -12.15 3.76 -4.26
N ALA A 117 -10.87 3.76 -3.90
CA ALA A 117 -9.96 2.65 -4.21
C ALA A 117 -10.33 1.36 -3.44
N LEU A 118 -10.76 1.46 -2.17
CA LEU A 118 -11.31 0.33 -1.41
C LEU A 118 -12.54 -0.26 -2.09
N ALA A 119 -13.48 0.59 -2.53
CA ALA A 119 -14.66 0.15 -3.23
C ALA A 119 -14.31 -0.57 -4.54
N GLU A 120 -13.28 -0.08 -5.25
CA GLU A 120 -12.83 -0.71 -6.48
C GLU A 120 -12.17 -2.07 -6.22
N LEU A 121 -11.34 -2.21 -5.17
CA LEU A 121 -10.76 -3.50 -4.76
C LEU A 121 -11.87 -4.55 -4.51
N VAL A 122 -12.97 -4.16 -3.86
CA VAL A 122 -14.13 -5.06 -3.64
C VAL A 122 -14.78 -5.46 -4.96
N LYS A 123 -14.97 -4.53 -5.89
CA LYS A 123 -15.49 -4.83 -7.22
C LYS A 123 -14.60 -5.78 -8.03
N GLN A 124 -13.28 -5.73 -7.79
CA GLN A 124 -12.33 -6.68 -8.40
C GLN A 124 -12.40 -8.08 -7.78
N GLY A 125 -13.19 -8.29 -6.73
CA GLY A 125 -13.51 -9.60 -6.16
C GLY A 125 -13.02 -9.86 -4.74
N ALA A 126 -12.35 -8.91 -4.09
CA ALA A 126 -11.97 -9.03 -2.69
C ALA A 126 -13.19 -9.06 -1.77
N ASN A 127 -13.09 -9.80 -0.67
CA ASN A 127 -14.12 -9.80 0.38
C ASN A 127 -14.03 -8.50 1.19
N ALA A 128 -15.09 -7.70 1.18
CA ALA A 128 -15.18 -6.42 1.90
C ALA A 128 -14.94 -6.52 3.41
N ASP A 129 -15.11 -7.71 4.00
CA ASP A 129 -14.86 -7.96 5.42
C ASP A 129 -13.44 -8.49 5.71
N ASN A 130 -12.59 -8.61 4.68
CA ASN A 130 -11.26 -9.17 4.80
C ASN A 130 -10.21 -8.39 4.00
N ILE A 131 -10.13 -7.09 4.26
CA ILE A 131 -9.22 -6.16 3.59
C ILE A 131 -8.23 -5.58 4.60
N ILE A 132 -6.97 -5.42 4.17
CA ILE A 132 -5.97 -4.58 4.81
C ILE A 132 -5.53 -3.48 3.85
N VAL A 133 -4.99 -2.39 4.41
CA VAL A 133 -4.36 -1.31 3.67
C VAL A 133 -2.87 -1.32 3.96
N ILE A 134 -2.05 -1.31 2.94
CA ILE A 134 -0.60 -1.13 3.05
C ILE A 134 -0.20 0.16 2.33
N GLY A 135 0.67 0.96 2.91
CA GLY A 135 1.09 2.20 2.29
C GLY A 135 2.56 2.53 2.53
N TYR A 136 3.16 3.16 1.53
CA TYR A 136 4.58 3.52 1.47
C TYR A 136 4.75 5.03 1.48
N CYS A 137 5.60 5.59 2.33
CA CYS A 137 5.86 7.04 2.41
C CYS A 137 4.55 7.86 2.55
N PHE A 138 4.17 8.65 1.55
CA PHE A 138 2.87 9.33 1.47
C PHE A 138 1.69 8.34 1.65
N GLY A 139 1.75 7.19 0.98
CA GLY A 139 0.75 6.13 1.15
C GLY A 139 0.74 5.56 2.57
N GLY A 140 1.89 5.52 3.26
CA GLY A 140 1.98 5.12 4.67
C GLY A 140 1.20 6.06 5.59
N THR A 141 1.31 7.38 5.35
CA THR A 141 0.42 8.38 5.99
C THR A 141 -1.06 8.07 5.68
N GLY A 142 -1.38 7.73 4.42
CA GLY A 142 -2.74 7.36 4.01
C GLY A 142 -3.26 6.10 4.71
N ALA A 143 -2.41 5.10 4.95
CA ALA A 143 -2.78 3.90 5.69
C ALA A 143 -3.17 4.24 7.15
N ILE A 144 -2.40 5.09 7.83
CA ILE A 144 -2.76 5.58 9.16
C ILE A 144 -4.06 6.40 9.12
N GLU A 145 -4.25 7.23 8.10
CA GLU A 145 -5.48 8.00 7.93
C GLU A 145 -6.70 7.12 7.67
N ALA A 146 -6.54 5.97 6.99
CA ALA A 146 -7.62 4.99 6.84
C ALA A 146 -8.05 4.40 8.19
N ALA A 147 -7.10 4.13 9.11
CA ALA A 147 -7.39 3.69 10.46
C ALA A 147 -8.06 4.79 11.30
N ARG A 148 -7.54 6.03 11.26
CA ARG A 148 -8.12 7.21 11.94
C ARG A 148 -9.57 7.49 11.52
N ALA A 149 -9.88 7.23 10.25
CA ALA A 149 -11.24 7.38 9.70
C ALA A 149 -12.14 6.18 9.97
N ASN A 150 -11.64 5.12 10.65
CA ASN A 150 -12.36 3.86 10.84
C ASN A 150 -12.95 3.31 9.54
N MET A 151 -12.17 3.37 8.44
CA MET A 151 -12.58 2.73 7.20
C MET A 151 -12.75 1.22 7.44
N LYS A 152 -13.66 0.60 6.70
CA LYS A 152 -13.97 -0.84 6.87
C LYS A 152 -12.81 -1.73 6.42
N VAL A 153 -11.78 -1.83 7.28
CA VAL A 153 -10.58 -2.66 7.05
C VAL A 153 -10.18 -3.40 8.32
N LYS A 154 -9.57 -4.56 8.18
CA LYS A 154 -9.08 -5.37 9.31
C LYS A 154 -7.82 -4.79 9.94
N GLY A 155 -7.01 -4.15 9.14
CA GLY A 155 -5.76 -3.55 9.60
C GLY A 155 -5.13 -2.65 8.57
N VAL A 156 -4.14 -1.90 9.02
CA VAL A 156 -3.34 -1.01 8.18
C VAL A 156 -1.87 -1.23 8.47
N ILE A 157 -1.03 -1.11 7.44
CA ILE A 157 0.42 -1.19 7.54
C ILE A 157 1.01 0.08 6.95
N SER A 158 1.71 0.86 7.76
CA SER A 158 2.44 2.05 7.33
C SER A 158 3.93 1.73 7.25
N LEU A 159 4.51 1.84 6.06
CA LEU A 159 5.94 1.71 5.83
C LEU A 159 6.52 3.10 5.60
N HIS A 160 7.46 3.49 6.46
CA HIS A 160 8.14 4.81 6.45
C HIS A 160 7.20 6.00 6.16
N GLY A 161 5.96 5.93 6.66
CA GLY A 161 4.97 7.00 6.50
C GLY A 161 5.12 8.08 7.57
N GLY A 162 4.73 9.32 7.25
CA GLY A 162 4.53 10.36 8.26
C GLY A 162 3.38 9.98 9.20
N LEU A 163 3.60 10.17 10.49
CA LEU A 163 2.70 9.74 11.56
C LEU A 163 1.87 10.91 12.14
N GLY A 164 2.21 12.13 11.75
CA GLY A 164 1.60 13.35 12.25
C GLY A 164 0.09 13.43 12.03
N LYS A 165 -0.57 14.14 12.94
CA LYS A 165 -1.98 14.51 12.87
C LYS A 165 -2.13 15.94 13.32
N ASP A 166 -3.03 16.69 12.70
CA ASP A 166 -3.43 18.00 13.20
C ASP A 166 -3.99 17.84 14.64
N ALA A 167 -3.42 18.59 15.57
CA ALA A 167 -3.79 18.53 16.99
C ALA A 167 -5.25 18.96 17.24
N ALA A 168 -5.83 19.76 16.35
CA ALA A 168 -7.24 20.17 16.42
C ALA A 168 -8.22 19.01 16.08
N ARG A 169 -7.72 17.97 15.41
CA ARG A 169 -8.57 16.80 15.08
C ARG A 169 -8.77 15.91 16.30
N GLU A 170 -10.02 15.60 16.58
CA GLU A 170 -10.40 14.67 17.63
C GLU A 170 -9.70 13.30 17.43
N THR A 171 -9.29 12.68 18.54
CA THR A 171 -8.85 11.29 18.56
C THR A 171 -10.03 10.40 18.89
N LYS A 172 -10.45 9.60 17.92
CA LYS A 172 -11.53 8.60 18.07
C LYS A 172 -10.93 7.22 18.32
N GLU A 173 -11.72 6.31 18.85
CA GLU A 173 -11.34 4.91 18.94
C GLU A 173 -11.03 4.35 17.54
N ILE A 174 -9.93 3.59 17.42
CA ILE A 174 -9.50 2.94 16.19
C ILE A 174 -9.75 1.44 16.30
N THR A 175 -10.56 0.91 15.38
CA THR A 175 -10.97 -0.50 15.40
C THR A 175 -10.07 -1.41 14.55
N ALA A 176 -9.38 -0.85 13.55
CA ALA A 176 -8.43 -1.58 12.73
C ALA A 176 -7.13 -1.84 13.49
N LYS A 177 -6.47 -3.00 13.23
CA LYS A 177 -5.10 -3.24 13.71
C LYS A 177 -4.13 -2.31 12.98
N VAL A 178 -3.16 -1.76 13.72
CA VAL A 178 -2.20 -0.81 13.16
C VAL A 178 -0.78 -1.36 13.30
N LEU A 179 -0.08 -1.51 12.17
CA LEU A 179 1.34 -1.84 12.15
C LEU A 179 2.11 -0.68 11.51
N VAL A 180 3.12 -0.18 12.23
CA VAL A 180 4.06 0.83 11.71
C VAL A 180 5.45 0.22 11.59
N LEU A 181 6.05 0.33 10.41
CA LEU A 181 7.42 -0.05 10.11
C LEU A 181 8.20 1.23 9.83
N HIS A 182 9.09 1.60 10.78
CA HIS A 182 9.73 2.90 10.82
C HIS A 182 11.26 2.77 10.78
N GLY A 183 11.91 3.59 9.96
CA GLY A 183 13.35 3.72 9.97
C GLY A 183 13.80 4.64 11.13
N ALA A 184 14.67 4.14 12.02
CA ALA A 184 15.08 4.90 13.19
C ALA A 184 15.83 6.20 12.84
N ASP A 185 16.45 6.26 11.66
CA ASP A 185 17.20 7.41 11.16
C ASP A 185 16.43 8.18 10.07
N ASP A 186 15.08 8.04 10.02
CA ASP A 186 14.23 8.75 9.07
C ASP A 186 14.15 10.26 9.42
N PRO A 187 14.76 11.16 8.62
CA PRO A 187 14.79 12.59 8.92
C PRO A 187 13.44 13.29 8.77
N TYR A 188 12.46 12.64 8.13
CA TYR A 188 11.13 13.23 7.87
C TYR A 188 10.12 12.96 8.99
N VAL A 189 10.44 12.09 9.94
CA VAL A 189 9.55 11.74 11.06
C VAL A 189 10.28 11.99 12.38
N PRO A 190 10.22 13.21 12.93
CA PRO A 190 10.93 13.57 14.14
C PRO A 190 10.37 12.85 15.37
N GLU A 191 11.20 12.64 16.41
CA GLU A 191 10.88 11.93 17.65
C GLU A 191 9.57 12.43 18.31
N LYS A 192 9.35 13.75 18.27
CA LYS A 192 8.09 14.34 18.78
C LYS A 192 6.84 13.81 18.08
N GLU A 193 6.93 13.53 16.78
CA GLU A 193 5.82 12.98 15.99
C GLU A 193 5.58 11.52 16.36
N ILE A 194 6.64 10.74 16.56
CA ILE A 194 6.57 9.35 17.03
C ILE A 194 5.90 9.30 18.40
N THR A 195 6.36 10.11 19.34
CA THR A 195 5.77 10.19 20.69
C THR A 195 4.30 10.60 20.65
N ALA A 196 3.95 11.59 19.84
CA ALA A 196 2.57 12.04 19.67
C ALA A 196 1.67 10.93 19.08
N PHE A 197 2.15 10.22 18.08
CA PHE A 197 1.46 9.08 17.47
C PHE A 197 1.23 7.94 18.49
N GLN A 198 2.24 7.57 19.27
CA GLN A 198 2.11 6.54 20.30
C GLN A 198 1.06 6.92 21.36
N ASN A 199 1.02 8.19 21.76
CA ASN A 199 0.02 8.69 22.69
C ASN A 199 -1.39 8.70 22.07
N GLU A 200 -1.49 9.04 20.80
CA GLU A 200 -2.74 8.94 20.04
C GLU A 200 -3.25 7.50 20.00
N MET A 201 -2.40 6.51 19.69
CA MET A 201 -2.79 5.10 19.63
C MET A 201 -3.30 4.58 20.97
N ARG A 202 -2.67 5.01 22.09
CA ARG A 202 -3.17 4.69 23.44
C ARG A 202 -4.53 5.32 23.73
N THR A 203 -4.70 6.59 23.38
CA THR A 203 -5.97 7.32 23.57
C THR A 203 -7.08 6.73 22.69
N ALA A 204 -6.74 6.33 21.47
CA ALA A 204 -7.65 5.68 20.53
C ALA A 204 -7.96 4.22 20.87
N LYS A 205 -7.38 3.65 21.94
CA LYS A 205 -7.48 2.23 22.31
C LYS A 205 -7.19 1.27 21.16
N ALA A 206 -6.30 1.68 20.26
CA ALA A 206 -5.94 0.89 19.10
C ALA A 206 -5.18 -0.39 19.48
N ASP A 207 -5.38 -1.45 18.71
CA ASP A 207 -4.48 -2.62 18.70
C ASP A 207 -3.33 -2.29 17.72
N TRP A 208 -2.16 -1.91 18.27
CA TRP A 208 -1.08 -1.38 17.46
C TRP A 208 0.29 -1.94 17.82
N GLN A 209 1.15 -1.98 16.81
CA GLN A 209 2.56 -2.31 16.93
C GLN A 209 3.40 -1.33 16.10
N MET A 210 4.58 -0.96 16.60
CA MET A 210 5.56 -0.17 15.87
C MET A 210 6.93 -0.85 15.96
N ASN A 211 7.54 -1.13 14.81
CA ASN A 211 8.90 -1.63 14.71
C ASN A 211 9.80 -0.51 14.19
N CYS A 212 10.84 -0.19 14.98
CA CYS A 212 11.89 0.74 14.57
C CYS A 212 13.12 -0.05 14.15
N TYR A 213 13.61 0.21 12.95
CA TYR A 213 14.78 -0.45 12.35
C TYR A 213 15.98 0.46 12.49
N ALA A 214 16.99 0.04 13.27
CA ALA A 214 18.24 0.77 13.46
C ALA A 214 18.95 1.00 12.11
N ASN A 215 19.53 2.20 11.94
CA ASN A 215 20.23 2.63 10.73
C ASN A 215 19.38 2.66 9.44
N ALA A 216 18.08 2.43 9.53
CA ALA A 216 17.19 2.56 8.39
C ALA A 216 16.73 4.01 8.23
N VAL A 217 16.88 4.53 7.02
CA VAL A 217 16.42 5.87 6.61
C VAL A 217 15.03 5.83 5.97
N HIS A 218 14.55 6.97 5.48
CA HIS A 218 13.30 7.02 4.71
C HIS A 218 13.36 6.10 3.48
N ALA A 219 12.22 5.53 3.09
CA ALA A 219 12.09 4.61 1.95
C ALA A 219 12.94 3.32 2.04
N PHE A 220 13.31 2.87 3.23
CA PHE A 220 14.17 1.70 3.46
C PHE A 220 13.65 0.38 2.83
N THR A 221 12.42 0.34 2.36
CA THR A 221 11.86 -0.79 1.60
C THR A 221 12.22 -0.75 0.11
N GLU A 222 12.76 0.36 -0.38
CA GLU A 222 13.19 0.54 -1.76
C GLU A 222 14.68 0.22 -1.91
N LYS A 223 15.04 -0.48 -2.99
CA LYS A 223 16.45 -0.87 -3.25
C LYS A 223 17.40 0.30 -3.41
N SER A 224 16.88 1.49 -3.73
CA SER A 224 17.64 2.74 -3.87
C SER A 224 17.82 3.51 -2.57
N ALA A 225 17.15 3.13 -1.48
CA ALA A 225 17.23 3.85 -0.22
C ALA A 225 18.66 3.88 0.35
N GLY A 226 19.10 5.07 0.80
CA GLY A 226 20.42 5.24 1.39
C GLY A 226 21.60 5.31 0.40
N ASN A 227 21.34 5.27 -0.91
CA ASN A 227 22.40 5.39 -1.93
C ASN A 227 22.69 6.84 -2.35
N ASP A 228 21.99 7.81 -1.79
CA ASP A 228 22.19 9.25 -2.03
C ASP A 228 23.27 9.81 -1.08
N ASN A 229 24.51 9.24 -1.17
CA ASN A 229 25.71 9.77 -0.53
C ASN A 229 26.56 10.53 -1.54
#